data_e75ea6cb1caaa332360523b21a9c8266
#
_entry.id   e75ea6cb1caaa332360523b21a9c8266
#
_cell.length_a   1.000
_cell.length_b   1.000
_cell.length_c   1.000
_cell.angle_alpha   90.00
_cell.angle_beta   90.00
_cell.angle_gamma   90.00
#
_symmetry.space_group_name_H-M   'P 1'
#
loop_
_entity.id
_entity.type
_entity.pdbx_description
1 polymer ?
#
loop_
_entity_poly.entity_id
_entity_poly.type
_entity_poly.pdbx_seq_one_letter_code
_entity_poly.pdbx_strand_id
1 'polypeptide(L)'
;MALEVCHGCTACALRCASDVPASRAEWDALQNHIASQDAPTQARISAVERQDKTVDLGDEVRVEMCRYWDTENSLCAVYPVRPLACRLLGHVEWMPCPIEKVPHALPIVQSLELMQSYAQFERKTFAEWEAESATEKIDVSSHSVTE
;
A
#
# COMPACT_ATOMS: atom_id res chain seq x y z
N MET A 1 15.54 -3.06 8.13
CA MET A 1 14.68 -4.23 7.83
C MET A 1 15.14 -4.85 6.52
N ALA A 2 15.48 -6.12 6.53
CA ALA A 2 15.91 -6.85 5.32
C ALA A 2 14.67 -7.22 4.49
N LEU A 3 14.19 -6.29 3.67
CA LEU A 3 12.98 -6.50 2.83
C LEU A 3 13.22 -7.51 1.69
N GLU A 4 14.47 -7.78 1.37
CA GLU A 4 14.86 -8.69 0.28
C GLU A 4 14.35 -10.12 0.50
N VAL A 5 14.29 -10.56 1.76
CA VAL A 5 13.79 -11.90 2.09
C VAL A 5 12.31 -12.10 1.72
N CYS A 6 11.56 -11.00 1.58
CA CYS A 6 10.14 -11.00 1.23
C CYS A 6 9.88 -10.84 -0.27
N HIS A 7 10.92 -10.65 -1.09
CA HIS A 7 10.75 -10.46 -2.53
C HIS A 7 10.12 -11.70 -3.17
N GLY A 8 9.00 -11.49 -3.86
CA GLY A 8 8.21 -12.58 -4.47
C GLY A 8 7.48 -13.50 -3.49
N CYS A 9 7.51 -13.21 -2.17
CA CYS A 9 6.80 -14.00 -1.18
C CYS A 9 5.32 -13.60 -1.11
N THR A 10 4.42 -14.57 -1.11
CA THR A 10 2.96 -14.37 -1.06
C THR A 10 2.35 -14.72 0.30
N ALA A 11 3.14 -15.13 1.29
CA ALA A 11 2.64 -15.62 2.58
C ALA A 11 1.86 -14.57 3.40
N CYS A 12 2.10 -13.26 3.17
CA CYS A 12 1.35 -12.19 3.80
C CYS A 12 0.15 -11.69 2.96
N ALA A 13 -0.20 -12.40 1.90
CA ALA A 13 -1.23 -12.02 0.95
C ALA A 13 -2.55 -11.59 1.60
N LEU A 14 -3.08 -12.40 2.51
CA LEU A 14 -4.35 -12.13 3.20
C LEU A 14 -4.31 -10.92 4.16
N ARG A 15 -3.12 -10.36 4.42
CA ARG A 15 -2.94 -9.14 5.22
C ARG A 15 -2.98 -7.87 4.37
N CYS A 16 -3.10 -8.01 3.05
CA CYS A 16 -3.18 -6.91 2.09
C CYS A 16 -4.62 -6.41 1.92
N ALA A 17 -5.32 -6.22 3.04
CA ALA A 17 -6.69 -5.71 3.04
C ALA A 17 -6.75 -4.27 2.53
N SER A 18 -7.94 -3.83 2.11
CA SER A 18 -8.22 -2.46 1.73
C SER A 18 -8.02 -1.48 2.91
N ASP A 19 -8.03 -0.18 2.61
CA ASP A 19 -7.98 0.91 3.60
C ASP A 19 -6.68 0.99 4.41
N VAL A 20 -5.54 0.62 3.81
CA VAL A 20 -4.24 0.88 4.42
C VAL A 20 -4.01 2.39 4.47
N PRO A 21 -3.88 2.99 5.68
CA PRO A 21 -3.61 4.41 5.80
C PRO A 21 -2.16 4.72 5.41
N ALA A 22 -1.98 5.72 4.55
CA ALA A 22 -0.69 6.24 4.12
C ALA A 22 -0.56 7.72 4.45
N SER A 23 0.64 8.21 4.71
CA SER A 23 0.92 9.64 4.78
C SER A 23 0.91 10.26 3.39
N ARG A 24 0.82 11.60 3.30
CA ARG A 24 0.90 12.31 2.03
C ARG A 24 2.21 12.01 1.29
N ALA A 25 3.33 11.99 1.99
CA ALA A 25 4.63 11.69 1.38
C ALA A 25 4.69 10.27 0.79
N GLU A 26 4.07 9.28 1.44
CA GLU A 26 3.98 7.91 0.92
C GLU A 26 3.07 7.84 -0.30
N TRP A 27 1.94 8.55 -0.28
CA TRP A 27 1.06 8.65 -1.45
C TRP A 27 1.76 9.29 -2.65
N ASP A 28 2.43 10.41 -2.45
CA ASP A 28 3.18 11.10 -3.51
C ASP A 28 4.32 10.23 -4.06
N ALA A 29 5.04 9.51 -3.19
CA ALA A 29 6.08 8.58 -3.61
C ALA A 29 5.52 7.43 -4.45
N LEU A 30 4.34 6.92 -4.09
CA LEU A 30 3.65 5.87 -4.83
C LEU A 30 3.20 6.38 -6.20
N GLN A 31 2.59 7.55 -6.29
CA GLN A 31 2.15 8.15 -7.56
C GLN A 31 3.35 8.46 -8.47
N ASN A 32 4.43 9.01 -7.93
CA ASN A 32 5.65 9.28 -8.67
C ASN A 32 6.30 7.98 -9.19
N HIS A 33 6.29 6.92 -8.38
CA HIS A 33 6.79 5.62 -8.81
C HIS A 33 6.00 5.09 -10.02
N ILE A 34 4.66 5.13 -9.94
CA ILE A 34 3.81 4.68 -11.05
C ILE A 34 4.10 5.51 -12.31
N ALA A 35 4.14 6.83 -12.18
CA ALA A 35 4.37 7.75 -13.30
C ALA A 35 5.76 7.57 -13.95
N SER A 36 6.76 7.10 -13.18
CA SER A 36 8.12 6.86 -13.67
C SER A 36 8.31 5.52 -14.39
N GLN A 37 7.32 4.62 -14.31
CA GLN A 37 7.40 3.33 -14.99
C GLN A 37 7.21 3.46 -16.50
N ASP A 38 7.68 2.46 -17.24
CA ASP A 38 7.38 2.35 -18.65
C ASP A 38 5.90 2.11 -18.94
N ALA A 39 5.46 2.39 -20.15
CA ALA A 39 4.04 2.27 -20.53
C ALA A 39 3.45 0.87 -20.31
N PRO A 40 4.14 -0.26 -20.61
CA PRO A 40 3.65 -1.60 -20.31
C PRO A 40 3.44 -1.83 -18.80
N THR A 41 4.36 -1.36 -17.96
CA THR A 41 4.25 -1.49 -16.51
C THR A 41 3.12 -0.66 -15.94
N GLN A 42 2.95 0.58 -16.41
CA GLN A 42 1.80 1.42 -16.04
C GLN A 42 0.47 0.76 -16.42
N ALA A 43 0.39 0.22 -17.63
CA ALA A 43 -0.80 -0.50 -18.09
C ALA A 43 -1.12 -1.73 -17.23
N ARG A 44 -0.09 -2.48 -16.82
CA ARG A 44 -0.24 -3.61 -15.90
C ARG A 44 -0.75 -3.17 -14.53
N ILE A 45 -0.19 -2.13 -13.93
CA ILE A 45 -0.64 -1.58 -12.64
C ILE A 45 -2.11 -1.16 -12.75
N SER A 46 -2.46 -0.42 -13.78
CA SER A 46 -3.83 0.01 -14.06
C SER A 46 -4.80 -1.18 -14.25
N ALA A 47 -4.35 -2.26 -14.87
CA ALA A 47 -5.15 -3.48 -15.00
C ALA A 47 -5.38 -4.15 -13.64
N VAL A 48 -4.36 -4.19 -12.78
CA VAL A 48 -4.48 -4.68 -11.40
C VAL A 48 -5.49 -3.86 -10.61
N GLU A 49 -5.46 -2.53 -10.70
CA GLU A 49 -6.42 -1.66 -9.99
C GLU A 49 -7.88 -1.94 -10.39
N ARG A 50 -8.13 -2.42 -11.61
CA ARG A 50 -9.48 -2.74 -12.12
C ARG A 50 -9.94 -4.18 -11.83
N GLN A 51 -9.10 -5.03 -11.25
CA GLN A 51 -9.50 -6.39 -10.86
C GLN A 51 -10.56 -6.34 -9.76
N ASP A 52 -11.41 -7.38 -9.69
CA ASP A 52 -12.26 -7.60 -8.52
C ASP A 52 -11.38 -7.90 -7.31
N LYS A 53 -11.56 -7.12 -6.25
CA LYS A 53 -10.77 -7.18 -5.02
C LYS A 53 -11.45 -8.00 -3.92
N THR A 54 -12.64 -8.50 -4.16
CA THR A 54 -13.37 -9.29 -3.17
C THR A 54 -12.84 -10.72 -3.13
N VAL A 55 -12.35 -11.14 -1.96
CA VAL A 55 -11.93 -12.50 -1.69
C VAL A 55 -12.94 -13.14 -0.74
N ASP A 56 -13.50 -14.27 -1.13
CA ASP A 56 -14.39 -15.08 -0.31
C ASP A 56 -13.54 -16.08 0.48
N LEU A 57 -13.59 -15.99 1.81
CA LEU A 57 -12.85 -16.86 2.72
C LEU A 57 -13.70 -18.04 3.23
N GLY A 58 -14.93 -18.20 2.73
CA GLY A 58 -15.92 -19.16 3.24
C GLY A 58 -16.74 -18.60 4.40
N ASP A 59 -17.75 -19.37 4.85
CA ASP A 59 -18.63 -19.01 5.96
C ASP A 59 -19.22 -17.57 5.89
N GLU A 60 -19.55 -17.11 4.69
CA GLU A 60 -20.04 -15.75 4.39
C GLU A 60 -19.04 -14.62 4.70
N VAL A 61 -17.77 -14.94 4.96
CA VAL A 61 -16.73 -13.95 5.20
C VAL A 61 -16.12 -13.50 3.87
N ARG A 62 -16.29 -12.23 3.56
CA ARG A 62 -15.70 -11.58 2.39
C ARG A 62 -14.74 -10.50 2.83
N VAL A 63 -13.58 -10.45 2.22
CA VAL A 63 -12.54 -9.45 2.48
C VAL A 63 -12.26 -8.72 1.19
N GLU A 64 -12.26 -7.39 1.25
CA GLU A 64 -11.82 -6.56 0.14
C GLU A 64 -10.31 -6.31 0.25
N MET A 65 -9.59 -6.60 -0.82
CA MET A 65 -8.15 -6.45 -0.90
C MET A 65 -7.77 -5.04 -1.39
N CYS A 66 -6.55 -4.63 -1.08
CA CYS A 66 -5.99 -3.37 -1.55
C CYS A 66 -6.05 -3.24 -3.08
N ARG A 67 -6.28 -2.03 -3.60
CA ARG A 67 -6.35 -1.75 -5.05
C ARG A 67 -5.11 -2.21 -5.82
N TYR A 68 -3.94 -2.19 -5.20
CA TYR A 68 -2.68 -2.63 -5.82
C TYR A 68 -2.37 -4.11 -5.61
N TRP A 69 -3.27 -4.85 -5.00
CA TRP A 69 -3.16 -6.30 -4.88
C TRP A 69 -3.55 -6.97 -6.19
N ASP A 70 -2.61 -7.69 -6.79
CA ASP A 70 -2.86 -8.52 -7.96
C ASP A 70 -3.48 -9.85 -7.54
N THR A 71 -4.77 -10.01 -7.81
CA THR A 71 -5.55 -11.19 -7.42
C THR A 71 -5.15 -12.45 -8.20
N GLU A 72 -4.56 -12.30 -9.39
CA GLU A 72 -4.13 -13.41 -10.23
C GLU A 72 -2.77 -13.96 -9.79
N ASN A 73 -1.84 -13.07 -9.42
CA ASN A 73 -0.47 -13.43 -9.10
C ASN A 73 -0.16 -13.40 -7.60
N SER A 74 -1.11 -12.97 -6.76
CA SER A 74 -0.93 -12.83 -5.31
C SER A 74 0.25 -11.93 -4.90
N LEU A 75 0.48 -10.85 -5.64
CA LEU A 75 1.58 -9.92 -5.46
C LEU A 75 1.10 -8.47 -5.41
N CYS A 76 1.87 -7.62 -4.75
CA CYS A 76 1.62 -6.18 -4.76
C CYS A 76 2.22 -5.54 -6.03
N ALA A 77 1.38 -4.88 -6.84
CA ALA A 77 1.81 -4.23 -8.07
C ALA A 77 2.77 -3.04 -7.85
N VAL A 78 2.76 -2.47 -6.64
CA VAL A 78 3.61 -1.32 -6.24
C VAL A 78 4.57 -1.69 -5.10
N TYR A 79 5.02 -2.93 -5.06
CA TYR A 79 5.83 -3.49 -3.97
C TYR A 79 6.99 -2.60 -3.49
N PRO A 80 7.82 -1.97 -4.36
CA PRO A 80 8.97 -1.17 -3.93
C PRO A 80 8.60 0.07 -3.11
N VAL A 81 7.40 0.61 -3.30
CA VAL A 81 6.94 1.88 -2.70
C VAL A 81 5.77 1.69 -1.74
N ARG A 82 5.67 0.50 -1.17
CA ARG A 82 4.62 0.20 -0.19
C ARG A 82 4.70 1.15 1.02
N PRO A 83 3.56 1.64 1.53
CA PRO A 83 3.52 2.39 2.79
C PRO A 83 4.17 1.63 3.96
N LEU A 84 4.59 2.36 4.99
CA LEU A 84 5.20 1.79 6.19
C LEU A 84 4.36 0.67 6.80
N ALA A 85 3.05 0.88 6.90
CA ALA A 85 2.12 -0.14 7.43
C ALA A 85 2.25 -1.48 6.70
N CYS A 86 2.37 -1.45 5.37
CA CYS A 86 2.56 -2.66 4.57
C CYS A 86 3.94 -3.28 4.74
N ARG A 87 4.98 -2.46 4.95
CA ARG A 87 6.36 -2.93 5.13
C ARG A 87 6.59 -3.58 6.49
N LEU A 88 5.76 -3.25 7.48
CA LEU A 88 5.82 -3.86 8.82
C LEU A 88 5.26 -5.29 8.86
N LEU A 89 4.44 -5.69 7.88
CA LEU A 89 3.90 -7.04 7.81
C LEU A 89 5.00 -8.08 7.78
N GLY A 90 5.03 -8.95 8.78
CA GLY A 90 6.04 -9.99 8.94
C GLY A 90 7.35 -9.54 9.60
N HIS A 91 7.55 -8.24 9.82
CA HIS A 91 8.80 -7.68 10.34
C HIS A 91 8.71 -7.14 11.77
N VAL A 92 7.56 -7.24 12.41
CA VAL A 92 7.34 -6.83 13.80
C VAL A 92 6.78 -7.99 14.61
N GLU A 93 7.09 -8.05 15.91
CA GLU A 93 6.68 -9.15 16.79
C GLU A 93 5.15 -9.31 16.89
N TRP A 94 4.39 -8.22 16.83
CA TRP A 94 2.93 -8.25 16.90
C TRP A 94 2.24 -8.57 15.57
N MET A 95 2.99 -8.60 14.46
CA MET A 95 2.56 -9.12 13.15
C MET A 95 3.69 -9.98 12.55
N PRO A 96 3.99 -11.14 13.12
CA PRO A 96 5.12 -11.95 12.71
C PRO A 96 4.94 -12.53 11.31
N CYS A 97 6.05 -12.92 10.70
CA CYS A 97 6.02 -13.66 9.44
C CYS A 97 5.30 -15.01 9.64
N PRO A 98 4.24 -15.32 8.87
CA PRO A 98 3.45 -16.53 9.05
C PRO A 98 4.19 -17.82 8.71
N ILE A 99 5.32 -17.73 8.02
CA ILE A 99 6.17 -18.86 7.62
C ILE A 99 7.59 -18.75 8.20
N GLU A 100 7.77 -17.93 9.22
CA GLU A 100 9.05 -17.75 9.94
C GLU A 100 10.26 -17.43 9.04
N LYS A 101 10.02 -16.87 7.86
CA LYS A 101 11.08 -16.53 6.90
C LYS A 101 11.90 -15.29 7.32
N VAL A 102 11.34 -14.47 8.21
CA VAL A 102 11.99 -13.28 8.77
C VAL A 102 12.52 -13.64 10.17
N PRO A 103 13.84 -13.90 10.33
CA PRO A 103 14.40 -14.47 11.57
C PRO A 103 14.46 -13.45 12.72
N HIS A 104 14.43 -12.16 12.42
CA HIS A 104 14.61 -11.08 13.41
C HIS A 104 13.52 -10.01 13.23
N ALA A 105 12.34 -10.30 13.78
CA ALA A 105 11.27 -9.31 13.84
C ALA A 105 11.66 -8.17 14.80
N LEU A 106 11.22 -6.95 14.48
CA LEU A 106 11.44 -5.78 15.31
C LEU A 106 10.66 -5.96 16.63
N PRO A 107 11.31 -5.84 17.82
CA PRO A 107 10.65 -5.97 19.10
C PRO A 107 9.47 -5.01 19.28
N ILE A 108 8.51 -5.40 20.10
CA ILE A 108 7.28 -4.61 20.35
C ILE A 108 7.61 -3.16 20.72
N VAL A 109 8.53 -2.93 21.65
CA VAL A 109 8.88 -1.58 22.11
C VAL A 109 9.37 -0.69 20.97
N GLN A 110 10.31 -1.19 20.16
CA GLN A 110 10.87 -0.44 19.02
C GLN A 110 9.84 -0.23 17.90
N SER A 111 8.96 -1.19 17.66
CA SER A 111 7.90 -1.05 16.68
C SER A 111 6.82 -0.05 17.11
N LEU A 112 6.53 0.04 18.40
CA LEU A 112 5.61 1.04 18.96
C LEU A 112 6.19 2.46 18.86
N GLU A 113 7.48 2.64 19.16
CA GLU A 113 8.16 3.93 18.96
C GLU A 113 8.10 4.39 17.50
N LEU A 114 8.34 3.48 16.55
CA LEU A 114 8.21 3.75 15.13
C LEU A 114 6.77 4.15 14.77
N MET A 115 5.78 3.42 15.27
CA MET A 115 4.37 3.72 15.02
C MET A 115 3.92 5.03 15.66
N GLN A 116 4.42 5.38 16.84
CA GLN A 116 4.17 6.67 17.48
C GLN A 116 4.75 7.83 16.66
N SER A 117 5.95 7.69 16.14
CA SER A 117 6.57 8.68 15.26
C SER A 117 5.76 8.85 13.96
N TYR A 118 5.29 7.74 13.40
CA TYR A 118 4.45 7.75 12.21
C TYR A 118 3.05 8.33 12.45
N ALA A 119 2.50 8.14 13.66
CA ALA A 119 1.18 8.66 14.04
C ALA A 119 1.09 10.20 14.08
N GLN A 120 2.23 10.91 14.07
CA GLN A 120 2.26 12.37 14.00
C GLN A 120 1.90 12.91 12.59
N PHE A 121 1.97 12.08 11.58
CA PHE A 121 1.59 12.47 10.22
C PHE A 121 0.10 12.23 9.96
N GLU A 122 -0.53 13.14 9.23
CA GLU A 122 -1.86 12.89 8.69
C GLU A 122 -1.82 11.66 7.78
N ARG A 123 -2.79 10.77 7.94
CA ARG A 123 -2.89 9.53 7.19
C ARG A 123 -4.29 9.38 6.64
N LYS A 124 -4.38 9.04 5.38
CA LYS A 124 -5.63 8.78 4.66
C LYS A 124 -5.49 7.51 3.85
N THR A 125 -6.62 6.91 3.53
CA THR A 125 -6.68 5.82 2.56
C THR A 125 -6.25 6.30 1.17
N PHE A 126 -5.91 5.40 0.29
CA PHE A 126 -5.57 5.75 -1.09
C PHE A 126 -6.73 6.44 -1.83
N ALA A 127 -7.97 6.03 -1.54
CA ALA A 127 -9.15 6.65 -2.13
C ALA A 127 -9.35 8.10 -1.67
N GLU A 128 -9.11 8.39 -0.39
CA GLU A 128 -9.20 9.74 0.16
C GLU A 128 -8.11 10.66 -0.40
N TRP A 129 -6.86 10.18 -0.53
CA TRP A 129 -5.78 10.95 -1.17
C TRP A 129 -6.05 11.23 -2.65
N GLU A 130 -6.59 10.24 -3.36
CA GLU A 130 -6.96 10.40 -4.77
C GLU A 130 -8.04 11.47 -4.95
N ALA A 131 -9.08 11.44 -4.12
CA ALA A 131 -10.16 12.44 -4.14
C ALA A 131 -9.65 13.86 -3.85
N GLU A 132 -8.75 14.01 -2.86
CA GLU A 132 -8.14 15.30 -2.53
C GLU A 132 -7.26 15.82 -3.66
N SER A 133 -6.43 14.98 -4.26
CA SER A 133 -5.57 15.35 -5.39
C SER A 133 -6.38 15.74 -6.64
N ALA A 134 -7.56 15.16 -6.84
CA ALA A 134 -8.47 15.55 -7.92
C ALA A 134 -9.05 16.95 -7.69
N THR A 135 -9.39 17.29 -6.45
CA THR A 135 -9.92 18.62 -6.07
C THR A 135 -8.86 19.69 -6.23
N GLU A 136 -7.63 19.46 -5.80
CA GLU A 136 -6.49 20.37 -5.94
C GLU A 136 -6.23 20.74 -7.42
N LYS A 137 -6.34 19.78 -8.34
CA LYS A 137 -6.16 20.00 -9.79
C LYS A 137 -7.25 20.90 -10.39
N ILE A 138 -8.47 20.83 -9.90
CA ILE A 138 -9.58 21.66 -10.37
C ILE A 138 -9.37 23.12 -9.95
N ASP A 139 -8.96 23.38 -8.72
CA ASP A 139 -8.72 24.73 -8.21
C ASP A 139 -7.59 25.44 -8.94
N VAL A 140 -6.50 24.76 -9.25
CA VAL A 140 -5.38 25.33 -10.01
C VAL A 140 -5.80 25.67 -11.45
N SER A 141 -6.68 24.88 -12.06
CA SER A 141 -7.19 25.12 -13.41
C SER A 141 -8.13 26.33 -13.49
N SER A 142 -8.85 26.65 -12.41
CA SER A 142 -9.80 27.76 -12.37
C SER A 142 -9.16 29.13 -12.15
N HIS A 143 -7.89 29.20 -11.74
CA HIS A 143 -7.15 30.45 -11.51
C HIS A 143 -6.29 30.91 -12.70
N SER A 144 -6.25 30.16 -13.80
CA SER A 144 -5.45 30.48 -14.99
C SER A 144 -6.22 31.15 -16.15
N VAL A 145 -7.45 31.61 -15.90
CA VAL A 145 -8.27 32.30 -16.92
C VAL A 145 -8.62 33.70 -16.41
N THR A 146 -7.63 34.58 -16.33
CA THR A 146 -7.84 36.04 -16.33
C THR A 146 -6.54 36.73 -16.76
N GLU A 147 -6.30 36.80 -18.07
CA GLU A 147 -5.59 37.89 -18.72
C GLU A 147 -6.20 38.11 -20.09
#